data_514a02e46bead232db1cce2a3ba2d2d3
#
_entry.id   514a02e46bead232db1cce2a3ba2d2d3
#
_cell.length_a   1.000
_cell.length_b   1.000
_cell.length_c   1.000
_cell.angle_alpha   90.00
_cell.angle_beta   90.00
_cell.angle_gamma   90.00
#
_symmetry.space_group_name_H-M   'P 1'
#
loop_
_entity.id
_entity.type
_entity.pdbx_description
1 polymer ?
#
loop_
_entity_poly.entity_id
_entity_poly.type
_entity_poly.pdbx_seq_one_letter_code
_entity_poly.pdbx_strand_id
1 'polypeptide(L)'
;MAKYNFDEVIDRHGTDCLKYDFGMKRKGRDDLLPLWVADMDFRLPDEILDEFHKRIDHGIFGYTDPLDEYFAAMNHWFSTRYGYTIEPDWVTLGAGIVYALGTSVRAFTEEGDAMMVMQPVYYPFSEVIKNDGRRLVNCQLRYENNHYSIDFEKMERMILEEGVKALIFCNPHNPVG
;
A
#
# COMPACT_ATOMS: atom_id res chain seq x y z
N MET A 1 -29.04 -13.63 -13.59
CA MET A 1 -27.66 -14.13 -13.46
C MET A 1 -26.81 -13.06 -12.80
N ALA A 2 -25.82 -13.41 -11.99
CA ALA A 2 -24.86 -12.42 -11.47
C ALA A 2 -24.14 -11.77 -12.65
N LYS A 3 -23.89 -10.45 -12.56
CA LYS A 3 -23.23 -9.69 -13.63
C LYS A 3 -21.75 -10.14 -13.81
N TYR A 4 -21.14 -10.60 -12.74
CA TYR A 4 -19.74 -11.04 -12.72
C TYR A 4 -19.65 -12.48 -12.22
N ASN A 5 -18.68 -13.25 -12.74
CA ASN A 5 -18.39 -14.61 -12.32
C ASN A 5 -17.13 -14.60 -11.42
N PHE A 6 -17.33 -14.72 -10.11
CA PHE A 6 -16.24 -14.79 -9.14
C PHE A 6 -15.78 -16.25 -8.85
N ASP A 7 -16.44 -17.25 -9.44
CA ASP A 7 -16.09 -18.66 -9.29
C ASP A 7 -15.16 -19.14 -10.43
N GLU A 8 -14.90 -18.30 -11.40
CA GLU A 8 -13.98 -18.61 -12.50
C GLU A 8 -12.55 -18.71 -11.98
N VAL A 9 -11.94 -19.88 -12.21
CA VAL A 9 -10.53 -20.08 -11.89
C VAL A 9 -9.67 -19.65 -13.07
N ILE A 10 -8.90 -18.59 -12.88
CA ILE A 10 -8.01 -18.02 -13.90
C ILE A 10 -6.58 -18.47 -13.61
N ASP A 11 -5.98 -19.22 -14.53
CA ASP A 11 -4.57 -19.60 -14.43
C ASP A 11 -3.68 -18.36 -14.70
N ARG A 12 -2.86 -18.03 -13.71
CA ARG A 12 -1.94 -16.88 -13.76
C ARG A 12 -0.47 -17.29 -13.90
N HIS A 13 -0.19 -18.58 -14.10
CA HIS A 13 1.18 -19.04 -14.40
C HIS A 13 1.60 -18.60 -15.78
N GLY A 14 2.89 -18.24 -15.94
CA GLY A 14 3.45 -17.76 -17.22
C GLY A 14 3.03 -16.33 -17.57
N THR A 15 2.53 -15.55 -16.61
CA THR A 15 2.14 -14.15 -16.80
C THR A 15 3.08 -13.17 -16.08
N ASP A 16 4.23 -13.64 -15.64
CA ASP A 16 5.16 -12.92 -14.74
C ASP A 16 4.52 -12.51 -13.41
N CYS A 17 3.46 -13.21 -13.00
CA CYS A 17 2.76 -12.95 -11.76
C CYS A 17 3.63 -13.27 -10.55
N LEU A 18 3.85 -12.26 -9.71
CA LEU A 18 4.69 -12.38 -8.52
C LEU A 18 4.27 -13.53 -7.59
N LYS A 19 2.96 -13.77 -7.47
CA LYS A 19 2.42 -14.82 -6.60
C LYS A 19 2.70 -16.22 -7.12
N TYR A 20 2.56 -16.43 -8.44
CA TYR A 20 2.56 -17.76 -9.05
C TYR A 20 3.90 -18.12 -9.69
N ASP A 21 4.56 -17.17 -10.37
CA ASP A 21 5.76 -17.47 -11.15
C ASP A 21 7.08 -17.30 -10.36
N PHE A 22 7.04 -16.64 -9.20
CA PHE A 22 8.25 -16.35 -8.43
C PHE A 22 8.30 -17.05 -7.05
N GLY A 23 7.45 -18.03 -6.81
CA GLY A 23 7.38 -18.78 -5.55
C GLY A 23 8.71 -19.42 -5.18
N MET A 24 9.31 -20.18 -6.10
CA MET A 24 10.62 -20.82 -5.90
C MET A 24 11.70 -19.79 -5.59
N LYS A 25 11.82 -18.71 -6.36
CA LYS A 25 12.84 -17.68 -6.18
C LYS A 25 12.72 -16.94 -4.85
N ARG A 26 11.49 -16.68 -4.40
CA ARG A 26 11.22 -15.85 -3.22
C ARG A 26 10.99 -16.62 -1.94
N LYS A 27 10.48 -17.85 -2.03
CA LYS A 27 10.07 -18.67 -0.90
C LYS A 27 10.79 -20.02 -0.84
N GLY A 28 11.56 -20.38 -1.87
CA GLY A 28 12.23 -21.68 -1.98
C GLY A 28 11.27 -22.84 -2.28
N ARG A 29 10.01 -22.54 -2.64
CA ARG A 29 8.97 -23.54 -2.96
C ARG A 29 8.03 -22.97 -4.01
N ASP A 30 7.49 -23.84 -4.89
CA ASP A 30 6.54 -23.52 -5.96
C ASP A 30 5.15 -24.18 -5.78
N ASP A 31 5.03 -25.00 -4.74
CA ASP A 31 3.81 -25.74 -4.40
C ASP A 31 2.94 -25.02 -3.32
N LEU A 32 3.22 -23.75 -3.04
CA LEU A 32 2.50 -23.00 -2.02
C LEU A 32 1.24 -22.34 -2.59
N LEU A 33 0.15 -22.38 -1.83
CA LEU A 33 -1.00 -21.53 -2.07
C LEU A 33 -0.62 -20.07 -1.73
N PRO A 34 -0.60 -19.15 -2.72
CA PRO A 34 -0.12 -17.78 -2.49
C PRO A 34 -1.19 -16.92 -1.82
N LEU A 35 -1.01 -16.63 -0.53
CA LEU A 35 -1.88 -15.74 0.26
C LEU A 35 -1.15 -14.46 0.73
N TRP A 36 -0.08 -14.06 0.06
CA TRP A 36 0.86 -13.06 0.57
C TRP A 36 0.88 -11.72 -0.17
N VAL A 37 0.45 -11.66 -1.42
CA VAL A 37 0.26 -10.40 -2.17
C VAL A 37 -1.22 -10.14 -2.33
N ALA A 38 -1.64 -8.91 -2.14
CA ALA A 38 -3.05 -8.54 -2.11
C ALA A 38 -3.69 -8.31 -3.50
N ASP A 39 -2.97 -8.59 -4.60
CA ASP A 39 -3.56 -8.58 -5.93
C ASP A 39 -4.61 -9.69 -6.05
N MET A 40 -5.80 -9.33 -6.50
CA MET A 40 -6.93 -10.26 -6.61
C MET A 40 -6.78 -11.17 -7.83
N ASP A 41 -7.33 -12.39 -7.71
CA ASP A 41 -7.34 -13.39 -8.77
C ASP A 41 -8.65 -13.35 -9.60
N PHE A 42 -9.42 -12.28 -9.48
CA PHE A 42 -10.63 -12.06 -10.26
C PHE A 42 -10.33 -11.23 -11.51
N ARG A 43 -10.98 -11.60 -12.63
CA ARG A 43 -10.94 -10.81 -13.84
C ARG A 43 -11.57 -9.43 -13.59
N LEU A 44 -10.97 -8.40 -14.15
CA LEU A 44 -11.55 -7.05 -14.11
C LEU A 44 -12.92 -7.04 -14.82
N PRO A 45 -13.87 -6.21 -14.35
CA PRO A 45 -15.11 -5.95 -15.06
C PRO A 45 -14.87 -5.46 -16.49
N ASP A 46 -15.75 -5.87 -17.41
CA ASP A 46 -15.64 -5.49 -18.83
C ASP A 46 -15.66 -3.98 -19.01
N GLU A 47 -16.42 -3.25 -18.19
CA GLU A 47 -16.46 -1.78 -18.24
C GLU A 47 -15.10 -1.12 -18.00
N ILE A 48 -14.27 -1.72 -17.14
CA ILE A 48 -12.90 -1.23 -16.88
C ILE A 48 -11.99 -1.63 -18.04
N LEU A 49 -12.11 -2.87 -18.53
CA LEU A 49 -11.32 -3.34 -19.65
C LEU A 49 -11.59 -2.53 -20.94
N ASP A 50 -12.85 -2.16 -21.19
CA ASP A 50 -13.25 -1.33 -22.34
C ASP A 50 -12.59 0.05 -22.28
N GLU A 51 -12.47 0.67 -21.12
CA GLU A 51 -11.76 1.96 -20.98
C GLU A 51 -10.26 1.82 -21.24
N PHE A 52 -9.64 0.72 -20.80
CA PHE A 52 -8.24 0.43 -21.16
C PHE A 52 -8.08 0.23 -22.67
N HIS A 53 -8.98 -0.53 -23.31
CA HIS A 53 -8.93 -0.76 -24.76
C HIS A 53 -9.07 0.56 -25.53
N LYS A 54 -10.00 1.44 -25.19
CA LYS A 54 -10.13 2.76 -25.80
C LYS A 54 -8.81 3.56 -25.72
N ARG A 55 -8.12 3.49 -24.59
CA ARG A 55 -6.84 4.20 -24.43
C ARG A 55 -5.72 3.56 -25.23
N ILE A 56 -5.69 2.23 -25.32
CA ILE A 56 -4.71 1.48 -26.12
C ILE A 56 -4.94 1.77 -27.60
N ASP A 57 -6.18 1.74 -28.09
CA ASP A 57 -6.55 1.99 -29.48
C ASP A 57 -6.21 3.42 -29.93
N HIS A 58 -6.25 4.38 -29.01
CA HIS A 58 -5.77 5.74 -29.28
C HIS A 58 -4.27 5.77 -29.61
N GLY A 59 -3.45 4.87 -29.05
CA GLY A 59 -2.06 4.59 -29.42
C GLY A 59 -1.03 5.66 -29.07
N ILE A 60 -1.42 6.79 -28.46
CA ILE A 60 -0.51 7.86 -28.06
C ILE A 60 -0.55 8.01 -26.53
N PHE A 61 0.55 7.67 -25.89
CA PHE A 61 0.74 7.73 -24.44
C PHE A 61 1.72 8.87 -24.14
N GLY A 62 1.22 9.96 -23.63
CA GLY A 62 2.01 11.14 -23.27
C GLY A 62 1.86 11.48 -21.80
N TYR A 63 2.29 12.67 -21.45
CA TYR A 63 2.02 13.22 -20.13
C TYR A 63 0.53 13.48 -19.98
N THR A 64 -0.04 13.06 -18.85
CA THR A 64 -1.47 13.18 -18.54
C THR A 64 -1.63 13.86 -17.20
N ASP A 65 -2.51 14.82 -17.13
CA ASP A 65 -2.93 15.47 -15.89
C ASP A 65 -4.30 14.90 -15.46
N PRO A 66 -4.55 14.72 -14.16
CA PRO A 66 -5.84 14.26 -13.71
C PRO A 66 -6.93 15.31 -14.00
N LEU A 67 -8.06 14.82 -14.50
CA LEU A 67 -9.23 15.64 -14.78
C LEU A 67 -10.06 15.86 -13.51
N ASP A 68 -10.99 16.81 -13.57
CA ASP A 68 -11.95 17.08 -12.49
C ASP A 68 -12.76 15.84 -12.11
N GLU A 69 -13.07 14.98 -13.09
CA GLU A 69 -13.76 13.71 -12.87
C GLU A 69 -12.98 12.73 -11.98
N TYR A 70 -11.64 12.77 -12.01
CA TYR A 70 -10.81 11.97 -11.13
C TYR A 70 -11.02 12.38 -9.65
N PHE A 71 -10.98 13.68 -9.38
CA PHE A 71 -11.21 14.21 -8.03
C PHE A 71 -12.67 14.02 -7.58
N ALA A 72 -13.62 14.16 -8.50
CA ALA A 72 -15.02 13.88 -8.23
C ALA A 72 -15.25 12.41 -7.85
N ALA A 73 -14.62 11.47 -8.55
CA ALA A 73 -14.69 10.04 -8.22
C ALA A 73 -14.05 9.72 -6.86
N MET A 74 -12.89 10.32 -6.54
CA MET A 74 -12.29 10.22 -5.22
C MET A 74 -13.25 10.74 -4.14
N ASN A 75 -13.78 11.93 -4.29
CA ASN A 75 -14.70 12.53 -3.33
C ASN A 75 -15.98 11.75 -3.17
N HIS A 76 -16.53 11.19 -4.26
CA HIS A 76 -17.67 10.29 -4.17
C HIS A 76 -17.35 9.07 -3.30
N TRP A 77 -16.19 8.44 -3.48
CA TRP A 77 -15.78 7.30 -2.67
C TRP A 77 -15.62 7.68 -1.19
N PHE A 78 -14.84 8.71 -0.91
CA PHE A 78 -14.53 9.12 0.46
C PHE A 78 -15.77 9.62 1.21
N SER A 79 -16.62 10.40 0.57
CA SER A 79 -17.84 10.93 1.20
C SER A 79 -18.86 9.82 1.48
N THR A 80 -19.04 8.88 0.54
CA THR A 80 -20.01 7.79 0.70
C THR A 80 -19.56 6.70 1.67
N ARG A 81 -18.24 6.45 1.78
CA ARG A 81 -17.70 5.38 2.62
C ARG A 81 -17.26 5.86 4.01
N TYR A 82 -16.78 7.10 4.11
CA TYR A 82 -16.15 7.61 5.32
C TYR A 82 -16.72 8.93 5.81
N GLY A 83 -17.69 9.53 5.11
CA GLY A 83 -18.25 10.84 5.45
C GLY A 83 -17.22 11.97 5.39
N TYR A 84 -16.21 11.84 4.53
CA TYR A 84 -15.06 12.73 4.44
C TYR A 84 -14.93 13.29 3.03
N THR A 85 -14.62 14.57 2.91
CA THR A 85 -14.39 15.28 1.62
C THR A 85 -12.93 15.67 1.50
N ILE A 86 -12.35 15.50 0.32
CA ILE A 86 -10.97 15.84 -0.02
C ILE A 86 -10.99 17.04 -0.96
N GLU A 87 -10.19 18.06 -0.65
CA GLU A 87 -9.95 19.17 -1.57
C GLU A 87 -8.83 18.80 -2.56
N PRO A 88 -8.95 19.17 -3.84
CA PRO A 88 -7.93 18.84 -4.85
C PRO A 88 -6.50 19.26 -4.48
N ASP A 89 -6.33 20.42 -3.84
CA ASP A 89 -5.02 20.96 -3.43
C ASP A 89 -4.36 20.09 -2.34
N TRP A 90 -5.09 19.18 -1.69
CA TRP A 90 -4.53 18.27 -0.70
C TRP A 90 -3.97 16.98 -1.33
N VAL A 91 -4.16 16.82 -2.63
CA VAL A 91 -3.85 15.58 -3.34
C VAL A 91 -2.54 15.73 -4.10
N THR A 92 -1.60 14.87 -3.80
CA THR A 92 -0.38 14.69 -4.58
C THR A 92 -0.39 13.30 -5.21
N LEU A 93 -0.23 13.26 -6.53
CA LEU A 93 -0.20 12.01 -7.27
C LEU A 93 1.21 11.41 -7.27
N GLY A 94 1.28 10.09 -7.19
CA GLY A 94 2.54 9.37 -7.21
C GLY A 94 2.38 7.96 -7.80
N ALA A 95 3.49 7.32 -8.12
CA ALA A 95 3.53 5.99 -8.71
C ALA A 95 3.21 4.85 -7.69
N GLY A 96 2.52 5.17 -6.60
CA GLY A 96 2.11 4.24 -5.56
C GLY A 96 2.60 4.66 -4.17
N ILE A 97 1.97 4.11 -3.14
CA ILE A 97 2.19 4.52 -1.73
C ILE A 97 3.63 4.28 -1.26
N VAL A 98 4.26 3.17 -1.63
CA VAL A 98 5.66 2.90 -1.22
C VAL A 98 6.62 3.92 -1.81
N TYR A 99 6.40 4.33 -3.06
CA TYR A 99 7.15 5.41 -3.69
C TYR A 99 6.92 6.76 -2.97
N ALA A 100 5.67 7.07 -2.68
CA ALA A 100 5.30 8.30 -1.95
C ALA A 100 5.94 8.32 -0.55
N LEU A 101 5.96 7.19 0.16
CA LEU A 101 6.63 7.07 1.45
C LEU A 101 8.14 7.33 1.34
N GLY A 102 8.84 6.74 0.36
CA GLY A 102 10.26 7.01 0.14
C GLY A 102 10.54 8.47 -0.14
N THR A 103 9.69 9.11 -0.94
CA THR A 103 9.78 10.55 -1.19
C THR A 103 9.54 11.36 0.08
N SER A 104 8.55 11.00 0.90
CA SER A 104 8.25 11.66 2.16
C SER A 104 9.39 11.50 3.19
N VAL A 105 9.97 10.30 3.27
CA VAL A 105 11.15 10.06 4.12
C VAL A 105 12.26 11.05 3.78
N ARG A 106 12.60 11.19 2.51
CA ARG A 106 13.64 12.14 2.06
C ARG A 106 13.26 13.61 2.25
N ALA A 107 11.98 13.95 2.11
CA ALA A 107 11.51 15.33 2.20
C ALA A 107 11.43 15.83 3.65
N PHE A 108 11.13 14.97 4.60
CA PHE A 108 10.82 15.36 5.99
C PHE A 108 11.88 14.94 7.01
N THR A 109 12.91 14.21 6.61
CA THR A 109 13.97 13.74 7.51
C THR A 109 15.33 13.80 6.84
N GLU A 110 16.39 13.80 7.66
CA GLU A 110 17.78 13.73 7.22
C GLU A 110 18.35 12.31 7.38
N GLU A 111 19.47 12.02 6.72
CA GLU A 111 20.19 10.76 6.90
C GLU A 111 20.61 10.57 8.37
N GLY A 112 20.38 9.38 8.90
CA GLY A 112 20.62 9.06 10.31
C GLY A 112 19.46 9.39 11.25
N ASP A 113 18.47 10.17 10.85
CA ASP A 113 17.28 10.45 11.66
C ASP A 113 16.53 9.16 12.03
N ALA A 114 15.96 9.15 13.23
CA ALA A 114 15.16 8.05 13.71
C ALA A 114 13.73 8.15 13.19
N MET A 115 13.26 7.07 12.58
CA MET A 115 11.87 6.93 12.13
C MET A 115 11.23 5.69 12.76
N MET A 116 9.98 5.85 13.20
CA MET A 116 9.24 4.80 13.90
C MET A 116 8.26 4.07 13.00
N VAL A 117 8.14 2.78 13.25
CA VAL A 117 7.04 1.91 12.80
C VAL A 117 6.51 1.10 13.98
N MET A 118 5.34 0.48 13.81
CA MET A 118 4.74 -0.40 14.83
C MET A 118 4.57 -1.80 14.22
N GLN A 119 5.54 -2.70 14.46
CA GLN A 119 5.47 -4.07 13.94
C GLN A 119 4.57 -4.98 14.80
N PRO A 120 3.93 -6.03 14.17
CA PRO A 120 4.00 -6.41 12.77
C PRO A 120 3.34 -5.36 11.85
N VAL A 121 4.02 -4.94 10.81
CA VAL A 121 3.53 -3.98 9.82
C VAL A 121 4.03 -4.37 8.43
N TYR A 122 3.41 -3.85 7.42
CA TYR A 122 3.80 -4.08 6.03
C TYR A 122 5.30 -3.81 5.83
N TYR A 123 6.03 -4.86 5.45
CA TYR A 123 7.50 -4.87 5.48
C TYR A 123 8.17 -3.73 4.67
N PRO A 124 7.60 -3.22 3.53
CA PRO A 124 8.21 -2.14 2.80
C PRO A 124 8.36 -0.84 3.60
N PHE A 125 7.57 -0.63 4.66
CA PHE A 125 7.74 0.57 5.50
C PHE A 125 9.11 0.58 6.20
N SER A 126 9.52 -0.58 6.71
CA SER A 126 10.85 -0.73 7.31
C SER A 126 11.97 -0.65 6.28
N GLU A 127 11.73 -1.17 5.06
CA GLU A 127 12.70 -1.12 3.97
C GLU A 127 12.92 0.30 3.47
N VAL A 128 11.86 1.09 3.28
CA VAL A 128 11.94 2.48 2.86
C VAL A 128 12.79 3.30 3.85
N ILE A 129 12.56 3.14 5.16
CA ILE A 129 13.34 3.83 6.19
C ILE A 129 14.82 3.48 6.09
N LYS A 130 15.16 2.20 6.01
CA LYS A 130 16.54 1.72 5.97
C LYS A 130 17.26 2.05 4.66
N ASN A 131 16.57 1.87 3.53
CA ASN A 131 17.16 2.10 2.20
C ASN A 131 17.48 3.57 1.95
N ASP A 132 16.75 4.46 2.59
CA ASP A 132 17.01 5.90 2.54
C ASP A 132 17.98 6.37 3.66
N GLY A 133 18.66 5.45 4.37
CA GLY A 133 19.71 5.78 5.37
C GLY A 133 19.17 6.26 6.71
N ARG A 134 17.88 6.08 6.99
CA ARG A 134 17.28 6.45 8.28
C ARG A 134 17.35 5.29 9.27
N ARG A 135 17.38 5.61 10.55
CA ARG A 135 17.42 4.63 11.63
C ARG A 135 15.99 4.16 11.96
N LEU A 136 15.75 2.86 11.81
CA LEU A 136 14.47 2.25 12.12
C LEU A 136 14.30 2.06 13.63
N VAL A 137 13.25 2.63 14.19
CA VAL A 137 12.78 2.42 15.56
C VAL A 137 11.48 1.62 15.51
N ASN A 138 11.45 0.44 16.13
CA ASN A 138 10.25 -0.40 16.16
C ASN A 138 9.56 -0.32 17.52
N CYS A 139 8.42 0.35 17.58
CA CYS A 139 7.51 0.27 18.71
C CYS A 139 6.58 -0.93 18.53
N GLN A 140 7.05 -2.12 18.94
CA GLN A 140 6.31 -3.37 18.79
C GLN A 140 4.90 -3.27 19.39
N LEU A 141 3.88 -3.63 18.58
CA LEU A 141 2.49 -3.75 19.04
C LEU A 141 2.38 -4.81 20.15
N ARG A 142 1.51 -4.58 21.11
CA ARG A 142 1.09 -5.61 22.08
C ARG A 142 0.17 -6.60 21.38
N TYR A 143 0.33 -7.88 21.69
CA TYR A 143 -0.58 -8.93 21.24
C TYR A 143 -1.10 -9.70 22.46
N GLU A 144 -2.36 -9.48 22.76
CA GLU A 144 -3.03 -10.09 23.90
C GLU A 144 -4.45 -10.50 23.52
N ASN A 145 -4.88 -11.69 23.95
CA ASN A 145 -6.23 -12.21 23.70
C ASN A 145 -6.65 -12.15 22.20
N ASN A 146 -5.74 -12.50 21.28
CA ASN A 146 -5.94 -12.44 19.84
C ASN A 146 -6.23 -11.03 19.29
N HIS A 147 -5.78 -10.01 20.01
CA HIS A 147 -5.96 -8.62 19.63
C HIS A 147 -4.63 -7.87 19.66
N TYR A 148 -4.41 -7.03 18.64
CA TYR A 148 -3.27 -6.11 18.60
C TYR A 148 -3.67 -4.73 19.16
N SER A 149 -2.79 -4.12 19.89
CA SER A 149 -2.99 -2.78 20.44
C SER A 149 -1.69 -1.98 20.49
N ILE A 150 -1.83 -0.66 20.51
CA ILE A 150 -0.69 0.26 20.67
C ILE A 150 -0.42 0.47 22.16
N ASP A 151 0.84 0.32 22.54
CA ASP A 151 1.34 0.74 23.85
C ASP A 151 1.75 2.22 23.76
N PHE A 152 0.82 3.12 24.02
CA PHE A 152 1.05 4.55 23.91
C PHE A 152 2.12 5.07 24.89
N GLU A 153 2.19 4.54 26.09
CA GLU A 153 3.22 4.93 27.09
C GLU A 153 4.62 4.52 26.62
N LYS A 154 4.74 3.31 26.10
CA LYS A 154 5.98 2.83 25.50
C LYS A 154 6.35 3.65 24.27
N MET A 155 5.38 3.96 23.41
CA MET A 155 5.59 4.73 22.18
C MET A 155 6.10 6.13 22.51
N GLU A 156 5.46 6.84 23.44
CA GLU A 156 5.88 8.17 23.89
C GLU A 156 7.31 8.16 24.43
N ARG A 157 7.60 7.23 25.34
CA ARG A 157 8.95 7.06 25.89
C ARG A 157 9.98 6.82 24.79
N MET A 158 9.72 5.91 23.85
CA MET A 158 10.64 5.61 22.74
C MET A 158 10.82 6.80 21.81
N ILE A 159 9.77 7.60 21.55
CA ILE A 159 9.89 8.82 20.74
C ILE A 159 10.91 9.78 21.37
N LEU A 160 10.83 9.97 22.69
CA LEU A 160 11.73 10.87 23.42
C LEU A 160 13.16 10.32 23.54
N GLU A 161 13.31 9.06 23.96
CA GLU A 161 14.61 8.43 24.19
C GLU A 161 15.40 8.21 22.89
N GLU A 162 14.71 7.82 21.80
CA GLU A 162 15.32 7.55 20.52
C GLU A 162 15.41 8.76 19.59
N GLY A 163 14.83 9.89 20.00
CA GLY A 163 14.79 11.12 19.19
C GLY A 163 14.06 10.95 17.86
N VAL A 164 12.93 10.24 17.87
CA VAL A 164 12.15 9.94 16.66
C VAL A 164 11.67 11.23 16.01
N LYS A 165 11.96 11.39 14.71
CA LYS A 165 11.57 12.56 13.92
C LYS A 165 10.27 12.35 13.14
N ALA A 166 9.99 11.12 12.73
CA ALA A 166 8.78 10.80 11.97
C ALA A 166 8.28 9.39 12.31
N LEU A 167 6.98 9.20 12.12
CA LEU A 167 6.28 7.94 12.31
C LEU A 167 5.56 7.57 11.01
N ILE A 168 5.75 6.35 10.52
CA ILE A 168 4.86 5.77 9.51
C ILE A 168 3.71 5.08 10.24
N PHE A 169 2.54 5.74 10.20
CA PHE A 169 1.32 5.24 10.83
C PHE A 169 0.43 4.55 9.81
N CYS A 170 0.22 3.25 9.96
CA CYS A 170 -0.63 2.45 9.08
C CYS A 170 -2.01 2.27 9.70
N ASN A 171 -3.05 2.79 9.04
CA ASN A 171 -4.42 2.66 9.53
C ASN A 171 -5.42 2.60 8.34
N PRO A 172 -6.23 1.55 8.19
CA PRO A 172 -6.19 0.27 8.92
C PRO A 172 -4.83 -0.40 8.87
N HIS A 173 -4.43 -1.10 9.95
CA HIS A 173 -3.06 -1.59 10.13
C HIS A 173 -2.80 -2.88 9.34
N ASN A 174 -1.97 -2.81 8.31
CA ASN A 174 -1.58 -3.97 7.51
C ASN A 174 -0.35 -4.68 8.13
N PRO A 175 -0.42 -6.00 8.48
CA PRO A 175 -1.47 -6.95 8.15
C PRO A 175 -2.44 -7.27 9.29
N VAL A 176 -2.41 -6.58 10.40
CA VAL A 176 -3.09 -7.03 11.63
C VAL A 176 -4.47 -6.41 11.87
N GLY A 177 -4.89 -5.45 11.05
CA GLY A 177 -6.23 -4.82 11.12
C GLY A 177 -6.33 -3.59 12.00
#